data_b4637f579bbf6617bece91824f8a3226
#
_entry.id   b4637f579bbf6617bece91824f8a3226
#
_cell.length_a   1.000
_cell.length_b   1.000
_cell.length_c   1.000
_cell.angle_alpha   90.00
_cell.angle_beta   90.00
_cell.angle_gamma   90.00
#
_symmetry.space_group_name_H-M   'P 1'
#
loop_
_entity.id
_entity.type
_entity.pdbx_description
1 polymer ?
#
loop_
_entity_poly.entity_id
_entity_poly.type
_entity_poly.pdbx_seq_one_letter_code
_entity_poly.pdbx_strand_id
1 'polypeptide(L)'
;MHRVKIRLKTTTTRYVGTIEYPSRYFRFSDFLDGEQDFLKILQPESSDLISADSIILVNKKNIVYIHSVEEEYKKQSFNPSGEFFQATIKLKDGERIKGLIFCSYEESDYPMEGILRQTGSFLKVRTPVIIGTSEKYNFLAVGKSEILTVEVDPTPHVLDAVPEASVNERLRA
;
A
#
# COMPACT_ATOMS: atom_id res chain seq x y z
N MET A 1 -9.31 13.24 -13.25
CA MET A 1 -9.70 12.49 -12.03
C MET A 1 -9.39 11.03 -12.26
N HIS A 2 -8.70 10.38 -11.32
CA HIS A 2 -8.56 8.94 -11.29
C HIS A 2 -9.61 8.34 -10.37
N ARG A 3 -10.00 7.11 -10.65
CA ARG A 3 -10.98 6.37 -9.86
C ARG A 3 -10.40 4.99 -9.54
N VAL A 4 -10.45 4.58 -8.27
CA VAL A 4 -9.88 3.31 -7.82
C VAL A 4 -10.82 2.63 -6.83
N LYS A 5 -11.07 1.33 -7.03
CA LYS A 5 -11.78 0.51 -6.05
C LYS A 5 -10.81 0.12 -4.93
N ILE A 6 -11.22 0.32 -3.69
CA ILE A 6 -10.38 0.08 -2.52
C ILE A 6 -11.06 -0.86 -1.53
N ARG A 7 -10.23 -1.50 -0.72
CA ARG A 7 -10.63 -2.09 0.57
C ARG A 7 -9.80 -1.45 1.65
N LEU A 8 -10.44 -1.07 2.74
CA LEU A 8 -9.74 -0.55 3.90
C LEU A 8 -10.29 -1.14 5.20
N LYS A 9 -9.43 -1.22 6.19
CA LYS A 9 -9.76 -1.57 7.56
C LYS A 9 -9.50 -0.36 8.45
N THR A 10 -10.49 -0.01 9.26
CA THR A 10 -10.31 0.87 10.42
C THR A 10 -10.20 0.03 11.68
N THR A 11 -10.02 0.66 12.83
CA THR A 11 -10.00 -0.03 14.12
C THR A 11 -11.31 -0.76 14.45
N THR A 12 -12.41 -0.36 13.84
CA THR A 12 -13.75 -0.88 14.16
C THR A 12 -14.46 -1.54 12.99
N THR A 13 -14.17 -1.13 11.75
CA THR A 13 -14.97 -1.49 10.57
C THR A 13 -14.10 -1.71 9.34
N ARG A 14 -14.58 -2.56 8.45
CA ARG A 14 -14.01 -2.71 7.10
C ARG A 14 -14.93 -2.07 6.07
N TYR A 15 -14.34 -1.38 5.11
CA TYR A 15 -15.06 -0.74 4.01
C TYR A 15 -14.51 -1.23 2.67
N VAL A 16 -15.42 -1.39 1.73
CA VAL A 16 -15.13 -1.54 0.30
C VAL A 16 -15.84 -0.41 -0.41
N GLY A 17 -15.19 0.24 -1.35
CA GLY A 17 -15.79 1.36 -2.07
C GLY A 17 -14.84 1.94 -3.08
N THR A 18 -15.17 3.10 -3.61
CA THR A 18 -14.40 3.79 -4.63
C THR A 18 -13.85 5.10 -4.10
N ILE A 19 -12.58 5.39 -4.38
CA ILE A 19 -11.96 6.70 -4.14
C ILE A 19 -11.72 7.38 -5.48
N GLU A 20 -12.06 8.65 -5.55
CA GLU A 20 -11.67 9.55 -6.64
C GLU A 20 -10.56 10.46 -6.16
N TYR A 21 -9.49 10.57 -6.95
CA TYR A 21 -8.38 11.46 -6.63
C TYR A 21 -7.90 12.26 -7.85
N PRO A 22 -7.33 13.46 -7.63
CA PRO A 22 -6.88 14.34 -8.70
C PRO A 22 -5.82 13.69 -9.60
N SER A 23 -5.87 13.95 -10.90
CA SER A 23 -4.93 13.41 -11.91
C SER A 23 -3.48 13.88 -11.73
N ARG A 24 -3.26 14.90 -10.89
CA ARG A 24 -1.91 15.34 -10.51
C ARG A 24 -1.14 14.29 -9.70
N TYR A 25 -1.85 13.38 -9.02
CA TYR A 25 -1.22 12.25 -8.35
C TYR A 25 -1.10 11.11 -9.35
N PHE A 26 0.11 10.68 -9.57
CA PHE A 26 0.40 9.63 -10.55
C PHE A 26 -0.03 8.24 -10.06
N ARG A 27 0.06 8.02 -8.76
CA ARG A 27 -0.30 6.76 -8.10
C ARG A 27 -1.25 7.02 -6.95
N PHE A 28 -2.08 6.01 -6.65
CA PHE A 28 -2.93 6.03 -5.45
C PHE A 28 -2.10 6.19 -4.17
N SER A 29 -0.95 5.53 -4.08
CA SER A 29 -0.03 5.66 -2.94
C SER A 29 0.45 7.10 -2.71
N ASP A 30 0.66 7.88 -3.78
CA ASP A 30 1.09 9.27 -3.66
C ASP A 30 -0.06 10.16 -3.17
N PHE A 31 -1.29 9.84 -3.61
CA PHE A 31 -2.50 10.49 -3.10
C PHE A 31 -2.71 10.23 -1.60
N LEU A 32 -2.42 9.01 -1.11
CA LEU A 32 -2.53 8.68 0.30
C LEU A 32 -1.60 9.52 1.19
N ASP A 33 -0.43 9.90 0.66
CA ASP A 33 0.53 10.77 1.36
C ASP A 33 0.17 12.27 1.29
N GLY A 34 -0.87 12.64 0.53
CA GLY A 34 -1.34 14.02 0.43
C GLY A 34 -1.79 14.58 1.79
N GLU A 35 -1.87 15.91 1.89
CA GLU A 35 -2.12 16.67 3.12
C GLU A 35 -3.52 16.48 3.72
N GLN A 36 -4.49 15.97 2.93
CA GLN A 36 -5.85 15.78 3.42
C GLN A 36 -5.91 14.79 4.58
N ASP A 37 -6.62 15.15 5.65
CA ASP A 37 -6.81 14.29 6.82
C ASP A 37 -7.85 13.18 6.58
N PHE A 38 -8.76 13.37 5.64
CA PHE A 38 -9.86 12.45 5.37
C PHE A 38 -9.79 11.88 3.97
N LEU A 39 -10.12 10.59 3.84
CA LEU A 39 -10.39 9.93 2.58
C LEU A 39 -11.90 9.90 2.33
N LYS A 40 -12.31 10.33 1.13
CA LYS A 40 -13.70 10.28 0.67
C LYS A 40 -13.94 8.97 -0.06
N ILE A 41 -14.79 8.13 0.49
CA ILE A 41 -15.21 6.86 -0.11
C ILE A 41 -16.59 7.04 -0.70
N LEU A 42 -16.71 6.73 -1.98
CA LEU A 42 -17.95 6.74 -2.74
C LEU A 42 -18.51 5.31 -2.81
N GLN A 43 -19.84 5.20 -2.80
CA GLN A 43 -20.55 3.94 -2.97
C GLN A 43 -19.98 2.83 -2.07
N PRO A 44 -19.92 3.07 -0.75
CA PRO A 44 -19.37 2.08 0.16
C PRO A 44 -20.25 0.82 0.14
N GLU A 45 -19.63 -0.33 -0.09
CA GLU A 45 -20.25 -1.63 0.08
C GLU A 45 -20.20 -1.95 1.60
N SER A 46 -21.20 -1.51 2.36
CA SER A 46 -21.33 -1.82 3.78
C SER A 46 -22.71 -2.38 4.03
N SER A 47 -22.81 -3.39 4.87
CA SER A 47 -24.07 -4.07 5.20
C SER A 47 -25.04 -3.18 6.01
N ASP A 48 -24.57 -2.10 6.60
CA ASP A 48 -25.35 -1.33 7.56
C ASP A 48 -25.70 0.06 7.07
N LEU A 49 -26.90 0.22 6.50
CA LEU A 49 -27.68 1.46 6.50
C LEU A 49 -27.35 2.54 5.47
N ILE A 50 -26.56 2.33 4.44
CA ILE A 50 -26.19 3.42 3.55
C ILE A 50 -26.79 3.20 2.16
N SER A 51 -27.45 4.24 1.63
CA SER A 51 -27.94 4.22 0.25
C SER A 51 -26.78 4.09 -0.76
N ALA A 52 -27.06 3.62 -1.96
CA ALA A 52 -26.08 3.47 -3.04
C ALA A 52 -25.30 4.78 -3.36
N ASP A 53 -25.87 5.94 -3.01
CA ASP A 53 -25.29 7.26 -3.24
C ASP A 53 -24.54 7.82 -2.01
N SER A 54 -24.37 7.00 -0.99
CA SER A 54 -23.72 7.47 0.24
C SER A 54 -22.23 7.75 0.04
N ILE A 55 -21.75 8.72 0.81
CA ILE A 55 -20.36 9.12 0.88
C ILE A 55 -19.90 8.95 2.32
N ILE A 56 -18.77 8.28 2.51
CA ILE A 56 -18.14 8.18 3.82
C ILE A 56 -16.83 8.96 3.82
N LEU A 57 -16.63 9.76 4.86
CA LEU A 57 -15.35 10.40 5.14
C LEU A 57 -14.64 9.61 6.24
N VAL A 58 -13.50 9.01 5.90
CA VAL A 58 -12.70 8.24 6.84
C VAL A 58 -11.45 9.03 7.20
N ASN A 59 -11.26 9.30 8.50
CA ASN A 59 -10.03 9.93 8.98
C ASN A 59 -8.84 8.98 8.77
N LYS A 60 -7.79 9.44 8.09
CA LYS A 60 -6.58 8.66 7.81
C LYS A 60 -5.93 8.08 9.07
N LYS A 61 -6.00 8.79 10.18
CA LYS A 61 -5.45 8.35 11.47
C LYS A 61 -6.13 7.11 12.04
N ASN A 62 -7.38 6.83 11.60
CA ASN A 62 -8.14 5.66 12.03
C ASN A 62 -8.01 4.47 11.07
N ILE A 63 -7.26 4.62 9.99
CA ILE A 63 -7.06 3.55 9.02
C ILE A 63 -5.94 2.64 9.49
N VAL A 64 -6.26 1.38 9.70
CA VAL A 64 -5.28 0.34 10.02
C VAL A 64 -4.48 -0.02 8.78
N TYR A 65 -5.17 -0.30 7.68
CA TYR A 65 -4.56 -0.45 6.36
C TYR A 65 -5.58 -0.21 5.24
N ILE A 66 -5.05 0.12 4.06
CA ILE A 66 -5.81 0.32 2.82
C ILE A 66 -5.04 -0.25 1.63
N HIS A 67 -5.75 -0.84 0.69
CA HIS A 67 -5.21 -1.25 -0.60
C HIS A 67 -6.19 -0.98 -1.74
N SER A 68 -5.66 -0.80 -2.95
CA SER A 68 -6.46 -0.80 -4.17
C SER A 68 -6.72 -2.24 -4.63
N VAL A 69 -7.93 -2.49 -5.13
CA VAL A 69 -8.32 -3.81 -5.65
C VAL A 69 -7.82 -4.01 -7.08
N GLU A 70 -7.66 -2.90 -7.84
CA GLU A 70 -7.44 -2.90 -9.27
C GLU A 70 -6.03 -2.48 -9.72
N GLU A 71 -5.21 -1.98 -8.82
CA GLU A 71 -3.81 -1.67 -9.17
C GLU A 71 -3.01 -2.95 -9.38
N GLU A 72 -3.10 -3.51 -10.58
CA GLU A 72 -1.93 -4.16 -11.15
C GLU A 72 -0.83 -3.10 -11.17
N TYR A 73 0.27 -3.39 -10.51
CA TYR A 73 1.50 -2.62 -10.62
C TYR A 73 1.86 -2.57 -12.10
N LYS A 74 1.40 -1.54 -12.81
CA LYS A 74 1.92 -1.26 -14.14
C LYS A 74 3.41 -1.16 -13.94
N LYS A 75 4.15 -2.09 -14.54
CA LYS A 75 5.61 -2.11 -14.63
C LYS A 75 6.05 -0.80 -15.28
N GLN A 76 6.03 0.27 -14.53
CA GLN A 76 6.86 1.39 -14.90
C GLN A 76 8.25 1.02 -14.46
N SER A 77 9.19 1.24 -15.34
CA SER A 77 10.61 1.20 -15.08
C SER A 77 10.94 2.23 -14.00
N PHE A 78 10.52 1.90 -12.78
CA PHE A 78 10.89 2.60 -11.60
C PHE A 78 12.32 2.13 -11.34
N ASN A 79 13.27 2.98 -11.59
CA ASN A 79 14.66 2.77 -11.23
C ASN A 79 14.96 3.66 -10.01
N PRO A 80 14.39 3.33 -8.84
CA PRO A 80 14.65 4.10 -7.65
C PRO A 80 16.06 3.73 -7.18
N SER A 81 16.84 4.74 -6.85
CA SER A 81 18.05 4.51 -6.06
C SER A 81 17.65 4.09 -4.65
N GLY A 82 17.57 2.79 -4.42
CA GLY A 82 17.15 2.24 -3.14
C GLY A 82 17.01 0.73 -3.18
N GLU A 83 16.71 0.16 -2.03
CA GLU A 83 16.59 -1.29 -1.82
C GLU A 83 15.30 -1.65 -1.10
N PHE A 84 14.89 -2.91 -1.27
CA PHE A 84 13.79 -3.49 -0.52
C PHE A 84 14.33 -4.30 0.66
N PHE A 85 13.65 -4.20 1.80
CA PHE A 85 13.97 -4.97 3.00
C PHE A 85 12.75 -5.75 3.44
N GLN A 86 12.98 -7.00 3.83
CA GLN A 86 11.94 -7.83 4.43
C GLN A 86 11.60 -7.25 5.80
N ALA A 87 10.32 -7.01 6.06
CA ALA A 87 9.85 -6.51 7.34
C ALA A 87 8.66 -7.30 7.87
N THR A 88 8.56 -7.34 9.19
CA THR A 88 7.38 -7.80 9.92
C THR A 88 6.83 -6.65 10.75
N ILE A 89 5.62 -6.23 10.43
CA ILE A 89 4.91 -5.13 11.09
C ILE A 89 3.90 -5.75 12.06
N LYS A 90 3.99 -5.38 13.34
CA LYS A 90 3.00 -5.73 14.34
C LYS A 90 2.07 -4.56 14.60
N LEU A 91 0.78 -4.79 14.50
CA LEU A 91 -0.25 -3.79 14.72
C LEU A 91 -0.75 -3.81 16.17
N LYS A 92 -1.37 -2.72 16.60
CA LYS A 92 -1.95 -2.56 17.95
C LYS A 92 -3.05 -3.58 18.25
N ASP A 93 -3.81 -4.01 17.25
CA ASP A 93 -4.84 -5.05 17.38
C ASP A 93 -4.28 -6.48 17.42
N GLY A 94 -2.95 -6.64 17.33
CA GLY A 94 -2.26 -7.92 17.35
C GLY A 94 -2.05 -8.57 15.99
N GLU A 95 -2.64 -8.06 14.91
CA GLU A 95 -2.33 -8.54 13.56
C GLU A 95 -0.86 -8.31 13.21
N ARG A 96 -0.31 -9.18 12.38
CA ARG A 96 1.06 -9.08 11.86
C ARG A 96 1.05 -9.13 10.36
N ILE A 97 1.79 -8.20 9.75
CA ILE A 97 1.95 -8.09 8.31
C ILE A 97 3.40 -8.32 7.97
N LYS A 98 3.69 -9.28 7.10
CA LYS A 98 5.04 -9.54 6.58
C LYS A 98 5.09 -9.10 5.13
N GLY A 99 6.13 -8.35 4.73
CA GLY A 99 6.26 -7.88 3.36
C GLY A 99 7.54 -7.09 3.13
N LEU A 100 7.64 -6.44 1.98
CA LEU A 100 8.82 -5.69 1.57
C LEU A 100 8.58 -4.19 1.75
N ILE A 101 9.51 -3.50 2.40
CA ILE A 101 9.54 -2.06 2.55
C ILE A 101 10.67 -1.51 1.68
N PHE A 102 10.37 -0.49 0.89
CA PHE A 102 11.37 0.22 0.09
C PHE A 102 12.04 1.31 0.91
N CYS A 103 13.37 1.36 0.85
CA CYS A 103 14.22 2.40 1.44
C CYS A 103 14.98 3.10 0.34
N SER A 104 14.72 4.39 0.16
CA SER A 104 15.44 5.22 -0.82
C SER A 104 16.79 5.67 -0.26
N TYR A 105 17.84 5.58 -1.06
CA TYR A 105 19.16 6.16 -0.73
C TYR A 105 19.18 7.68 -0.83
N GLU A 106 18.21 8.28 -1.52
CA GLU A 106 18.10 9.75 -1.60
C GLU A 106 17.76 10.36 -0.23
N GLU A 107 17.15 9.58 0.65
CA GLU A 107 16.70 10.04 1.97
C GLU A 107 17.75 9.80 3.05
N SER A 108 18.64 8.82 2.89
CA SER A 108 19.70 8.50 3.86
C SER A 108 20.70 7.49 3.30
N ASP A 109 21.98 7.65 3.66
CA ASP A 109 23.03 6.64 3.43
C ASP A 109 22.81 5.36 4.26
N TYR A 110 21.91 5.42 5.23
CA TYR A 110 21.53 4.29 6.09
C TYR A 110 20.09 3.86 5.78
N PRO A 111 19.89 2.68 5.18
CA PRO A 111 18.57 2.21 4.75
C PRO A 111 17.48 2.26 5.84
N MET A 112 17.87 1.94 7.09
CA MET A 112 16.93 1.95 8.21
C MET A 112 16.41 3.35 8.55
N GLU A 113 17.22 4.39 8.37
CA GLU A 113 16.78 5.77 8.56
C GLU A 113 15.76 6.19 7.50
N GLY A 114 15.87 5.69 6.26
CA GLY A 114 14.91 5.94 5.20
C GLY A 114 13.48 5.52 5.60
N ILE A 115 13.33 4.39 6.31
CA ILE A 115 12.02 3.97 6.84
C ILE A 115 11.51 4.97 7.88
N LEU A 116 12.37 5.42 8.78
CA LEU A 116 12.00 6.35 9.86
C LEU A 116 11.66 7.75 9.34
N ARG A 117 12.32 8.16 8.26
CA ARG A 117 12.12 9.48 7.64
C ARG A 117 10.97 9.53 6.65
N GLN A 118 10.39 8.40 6.25
CA GLN A 118 9.23 8.40 5.36
C GLN A 118 8.15 9.36 5.89
N THR A 119 7.84 10.36 5.12
CA THR A 119 6.74 11.29 5.39
C THR A 119 5.40 10.63 5.07
N GLY A 120 4.30 11.26 5.52
CA GLY A 120 2.94 10.75 5.28
C GLY A 120 2.42 9.83 6.38
N SER A 121 1.13 9.54 6.31
CA SER A 121 0.39 8.81 7.33
C SER A 121 0.53 7.29 7.22
N PHE A 122 1.10 6.79 6.13
CA PHE A 122 1.14 5.37 5.82
C PHE A 122 2.55 4.85 5.59
N LEU A 123 2.79 3.63 6.06
CA LEU A 123 3.93 2.81 5.68
C LEU A 123 3.52 1.92 4.51
N LYS A 124 4.26 2.00 3.40
CA LYS A 124 3.96 1.25 2.17
C LYS A 124 4.64 -0.10 2.19
N VAL A 125 3.86 -1.17 2.03
CA VAL A 125 4.34 -2.55 2.04
C VAL A 125 4.01 -3.22 0.71
N ARG A 126 5.01 -3.79 0.07
CA ARG A 126 4.89 -4.52 -1.19
C ARG A 126 4.79 -6.01 -0.91
N THR A 127 4.00 -6.73 -1.72
CA THR A 127 3.76 -8.17 -1.58
C THR A 127 3.45 -8.59 -0.14
N PRO A 128 2.54 -7.87 0.56
CA PRO A 128 2.28 -8.16 1.96
C PRO A 128 1.49 -9.46 2.12
N VAL A 129 1.77 -10.11 3.25
CA VAL A 129 0.99 -11.24 3.76
C VAL A 129 0.54 -10.89 5.17
N ILE A 130 -0.77 -10.91 5.41
CA ILE A 130 -1.32 -10.80 6.76
C ILE A 130 -1.26 -12.21 7.37
N ILE A 131 -0.46 -12.37 8.42
CA ILE A 131 -0.20 -13.67 9.04
C ILE A 131 -1.50 -14.21 9.64
N GLY A 132 -1.86 -15.44 9.28
CA GLY A 132 -3.11 -16.09 9.71
C GLY A 132 -4.28 -15.90 8.74
N THR A 133 -4.07 -15.23 7.61
CA THR A 133 -5.07 -15.12 6.54
C THR A 133 -4.55 -15.76 5.24
N SER A 134 -5.47 -16.13 4.35
CA SER A 134 -5.15 -16.60 2.99
C SER A 134 -5.17 -15.47 1.95
N GLU A 135 -5.48 -14.25 2.36
CA GLU A 135 -5.61 -13.11 1.47
C GLU A 135 -4.23 -12.68 0.96
N LYS A 136 -4.14 -12.45 -0.35
CA LYS A 136 -2.92 -11.98 -1.02
C LYS A 136 -3.15 -10.55 -1.52
N TYR A 137 -2.16 -9.73 -1.31
CA TYR A 137 -2.16 -8.34 -1.73
C TYR A 137 -0.89 -8.04 -2.52
N ASN A 138 -0.98 -7.19 -3.53
CA ASN A 138 0.20 -6.69 -4.23
C ASN A 138 0.86 -5.53 -3.48
N PHE A 139 0.03 -4.74 -2.81
CA PHE A 139 0.42 -3.54 -2.10
C PHE A 139 -0.54 -3.29 -0.93
N LEU A 140 0.00 -2.79 0.16
CA LEU A 140 -0.76 -2.38 1.34
C LEU A 140 -0.16 -1.10 1.90
N ALA A 141 -0.99 -0.09 2.12
CA ALA A 141 -0.62 1.10 2.88
C ALA A 141 -1.10 0.92 4.33
N VAL A 142 -0.15 0.79 5.26
CA VAL A 142 -0.41 0.52 6.68
C VAL A 142 -0.36 1.84 7.45
N GLY A 143 -1.42 2.17 8.19
CA GLY A 143 -1.50 3.39 8.99
C GLY A 143 -0.43 3.41 10.08
N LYS A 144 0.45 4.40 10.05
CA LYS A 144 1.56 4.51 11.02
C LYS A 144 1.08 4.64 12.45
N SER A 145 -0.09 5.27 12.67
CA SER A 145 -0.72 5.37 13.98
C SER A 145 -1.09 4.03 14.59
N GLU A 146 -1.27 3.00 13.77
CA GLU A 146 -1.67 1.66 14.21
C GLU A 146 -0.50 0.68 14.32
N ILE A 147 0.69 1.08 13.92
CA ILE A 147 1.90 0.27 14.02
C ILE A 147 2.41 0.30 15.46
N LEU A 148 2.61 -0.89 16.03
CA LEU A 148 3.25 -1.07 17.33
C LEU A 148 4.78 -1.24 17.17
N THR A 149 5.21 -2.14 16.26
CA THR A 149 6.63 -2.38 15.97
C THR A 149 6.82 -2.71 14.49
N VAL A 150 7.99 -2.40 13.97
CA VAL A 150 8.49 -2.84 12.68
C VAL A 150 9.82 -3.54 12.90
N GLU A 151 9.86 -4.85 12.63
CA GLU A 151 11.08 -5.66 12.66
C GLU A 151 11.57 -5.77 11.22
N VAL A 152 12.79 -5.34 10.95
CA VAL A 152 13.37 -5.31 9.60
C VAL A 152 14.57 -6.23 9.54
N ASP A 153 14.61 -7.12 8.55
CA ASP A 153 15.82 -7.87 8.21
C ASP A 153 16.81 -6.89 7.55
N PRO A 154 18.01 -6.69 8.11
CA PRO A 154 18.97 -5.75 7.57
C PRO A 154 19.57 -6.19 6.22
N THR A 155 19.28 -7.42 5.77
CA THR A 155 19.75 -7.93 4.49
C THR A 155 18.87 -7.40 3.36
N PRO A 156 19.42 -6.70 2.35
CA PRO A 156 18.65 -6.26 1.21
C PRO A 156 18.02 -7.44 0.47
N HIS A 157 16.75 -7.29 0.12
CA HIS A 157 16.01 -8.25 -0.66
C HIS A 157 16.17 -7.96 -2.15
N VAL A 158 16.87 -8.83 -2.86
CA VAL A 158 16.95 -8.75 -4.33
C VAL A 158 15.59 -9.18 -4.88
N LEU A 159 14.88 -8.24 -5.52
CA LEU A 159 13.72 -8.61 -6.32
C LEU A 159 14.24 -9.42 -7.50
N ASP A 160 13.89 -10.71 -7.56
CA ASP A 160 14.16 -11.51 -8.74
C ASP A 160 13.66 -10.74 -9.96
N ALA A 161 14.57 -10.41 -10.86
CA ALA A 161 14.20 -9.87 -12.16
C ALA A 161 13.20 -10.86 -12.75
N VAL A 162 11.96 -10.43 -12.98
CA VAL A 162 10.98 -11.28 -13.64
C VAL A 162 11.65 -11.73 -14.94
N PRO A 163 11.84 -13.04 -15.16
CA PRO A 163 12.50 -13.50 -16.37
C PRO A 163 11.77 -12.86 -17.55
N GLU A 164 12.51 -12.16 -18.39
CA GLU A 164 12.00 -11.65 -19.68
C GLU A 164 11.42 -12.85 -20.39
N ALA A 165 10.11 -13.00 -20.32
CA ALA A 165 9.41 -14.01 -21.08
C ALA A 165 9.75 -13.72 -22.53
N SER A 166 10.49 -14.66 -23.11
CA SER A 166 10.97 -14.72 -24.48
C SER A 166 9.94 -14.18 -25.48
N VAL A 167 10.14 -12.92 -25.88
CA VAL A 167 9.37 -12.28 -26.97
C VAL A 167 9.85 -12.74 -28.35
N ASN A 168 10.71 -13.77 -28.43
CA ASN A 168 11.40 -14.14 -29.65
C ASN A 168 10.92 -15.45 -30.31
N GLU A 169 9.68 -15.90 -30.12
CA GLU A 169 9.20 -17.11 -30.79
C GLU A 169 7.95 -16.94 -31.70
N ARG A 170 7.57 -15.72 -32.08
CA ARG A 170 6.44 -15.52 -33.02
C ARG A 170 6.77 -14.73 -34.27
N LEU A 171 8.01 -14.75 -34.74
CA LEU A 171 8.38 -14.16 -36.06
C LEU A 171 9.15 -15.15 -36.94
N ARG A 172 8.89 -16.45 -36.83
CA ARG A 172 9.31 -17.46 -37.81
C ARG A 172 8.20 -18.50 -37.98
N ALA A 173 7.17 -18.15 -38.69
CA ALA A 173 6.33 -19.08 -39.44
C ALA A 173 5.56 -18.29 -40.49
#